data_4ad2425f6862e815d24ddf93b4dba368
#
_entry.id   4ad2425f6862e815d24ddf93b4dba368
#
_cell.length_a   1.000
_cell.length_b   1.000
_cell.length_c   1.000
_cell.angle_alpha   90.00
_cell.angle_beta   90.00
_cell.angle_gamma   90.00
#
_symmetry.space_group_name_H-M   'P 1'
#
loop_
_entity.id
_entity.type
_entity.pdbx_description
1 polymer ?
#
loop_
_entity_poly.entity_id
_entity_poly.type
_entity_poly.pdbx_seq_one_letter_code
_entity_poly.pdbx_strand_id
1 'polypeptide(L)'
;MGQRVASEGVTIVDDGTLHNRRGSLTIDDEGTPTEKTVLIENGILKNFMQDRLNARLMNTRSTGSGRRESYKHIVLPRMRNTMMLNGKYSQEEMIKSVDKGIFAVSFGGGQVDITSGKFVFNCTEAYEIINGKIGAPIKGATLIGDGPSILKEVSLVGNNMMLDPGIGTCGKAGQGVPVGVAQPSILIDKMTVGGTKL
;
A
#
# COMPACT_ATOMS: atom_id res chain seq x y z
N MET A 1 -2.20 0.88 18.87
CA MET A 1 -2.91 -0.31 18.38
C MET A 1 -4.36 -0.26 18.83
N GLY A 2 -5.28 -0.99 18.16
CA GLY A 2 -6.71 -0.99 18.51
C GLY A 2 -7.55 0.20 17.99
N GLN A 3 -6.93 1.19 17.37
CA GLN A 3 -7.62 2.36 16.82
C GLN A 3 -8.03 2.12 15.36
N ARG A 4 -9.14 2.74 14.94
CA ARG A 4 -9.54 2.78 13.54
C ARG A 4 -8.65 3.75 12.77
N VAL A 5 -7.92 3.21 11.79
CA VAL A 5 -6.98 3.97 10.93
C VAL A 5 -7.37 3.92 9.46
N ALA A 6 -8.32 3.06 9.11
CA ALA A 6 -8.85 2.91 7.76
C ALA A 6 -10.35 2.63 7.81
N SER A 7 -11.02 2.70 6.67
CA SER A 7 -12.42 2.33 6.53
C SER A 7 -12.65 0.84 6.81
N GLU A 8 -13.89 0.50 7.14
CA GLU A 8 -14.32 -0.89 7.26
C GLU A 8 -14.12 -1.64 5.94
N GLY A 9 -13.71 -2.91 6.02
CA GLY A 9 -13.37 -3.72 4.84
C GLY A 9 -11.90 -3.60 4.40
N VAL A 10 -11.15 -2.58 4.86
CA VAL A 10 -9.72 -2.47 4.58
C VAL A 10 -8.91 -3.38 5.49
N THR A 11 -8.25 -4.37 4.90
CA THR A 11 -7.33 -5.27 5.60
C THR A 11 -5.99 -5.25 4.90
N ILE A 12 -4.92 -4.93 5.64
CA ILE A 12 -3.56 -4.80 5.12
C ILE A 12 -2.63 -5.73 5.89
N VAL A 13 -1.83 -6.50 5.16
CA VAL A 13 -0.83 -7.41 5.69
C VAL A 13 0.54 -7.12 5.11
N ASP A 14 1.60 -7.48 5.84
CA ASP A 14 2.96 -7.57 5.30
C ASP A 14 3.42 -9.02 5.43
N ASP A 15 3.73 -9.67 4.31
CA ASP A 15 3.99 -11.10 4.25
C ASP A 15 5.37 -11.39 3.66
N GLY A 16 6.29 -11.89 4.48
CA GLY A 16 7.62 -12.32 4.07
C GLY A 16 7.70 -13.77 3.58
N THR A 17 6.60 -14.52 3.66
CA THR A 17 6.60 -15.98 3.40
C THR A 17 6.16 -16.35 1.98
N LEU A 18 5.74 -15.38 1.17
CA LEU A 18 5.26 -15.63 -0.19
C LEU A 18 6.36 -16.23 -1.06
N HIS A 19 6.07 -17.37 -1.67
CA HIS A 19 7.04 -18.08 -2.50
C HIS A 19 7.42 -17.26 -3.75
N ASN A 20 8.71 -17.21 -4.08
CA ASN A 20 9.25 -16.53 -5.27
C ASN A 20 8.85 -15.05 -5.40
N ARG A 21 8.76 -14.32 -4.28
CA ARG A 21 8.50 -12.89 -4.30
C ARG A 21 9.73 -12.09 -3.85
N ARG A 22 9.89 -10.89 -4.44
CA ARG A 22 11.06 -10.04 -4.25
C ARG A 22 11.25 -9.58 -2.81
N GLY A 23 10.16 -9.36 -2.07
CA GLY A 23 10.18 -8.96 -0.67
C GLY A 23 10.29 -10.12 0.32
N SER A 24 10.24 -11.39 -0.16
CA SER A 24 10.21 -12.57 0.71
C SER A 24 11.60 -12.94 1.23
N LEU A 25 11.63 -13.45 2.47
CA LEU A 25 12.83 -13.87 3.18
C LEU A 25 12.47 -15.10 4.03
N THR A 26 13.41 -16.00 4.23
CA THR A 26 13.26 -17.08 5.21
C THR A 26 13.47 -16.55 6.64
N ILE A 27 14.51 -15.74 6.79
CA ILE A 27 14.88 -15.03 8.03
C ILE A 27 15.20 -13.58 7.66
N ASP A 28 15.02 -12.66 8.60
CA ASP A 28 15.44 -11.27 8.45
C ASP A 28 16.94 -11.07 8.75
N ASP A 29 17.45 -9.85 8.65
CA ASP A 29 18.87 -9.54 8.89
C ASP A 29 19.27 -9.63 10.37
N GLU A 30 18.34 -9.92 11.26
CA GLU A 30 18.58 -10.23 12.68
C GLU A 30 18.45 -11.72 13.01
N GLY A 31 18.23 -12.59 12.00
CA GLY A 31 18.03 -14.02 12.17
C GLY A 31 16.65 -14.39 12.71
N THR A 32 15.68 -13.50 12.65
CA THR A 32 14.30 -13.76 13.05
C THR A 32 13.53 -14.37 11.86
N PRO A 33 12.86 -15.52 12.00
CA PRO A 33 11.99 -16.05 10.95
C PRO A 33 10.94 -15.02 10.53
N THR A 34 10.71 -14.90 9.22
CA THR A 34 9.66 -13.99 8.73
C THR A 34 8.29 -14.65 8.86
N GLU A 35 7.26 -13.82 8.87
CA GLU A 35 5.89 -14.28 9.01
C GLU A 35 4.93 -13.41 8.19
N LYS A 36 3.67 -13.80 8.12
CA LYS A 36 2.59 -12.92 7.70
C LYS A 36 2.13 -12.08 8.89
N THR A 37 2.35 -10.79 8.85
CA THR A 37 1.97 -9.83 9.88
C THR A 37 0.72 -9.06 9.43
N VAL A 38 -0.38 -9.16 10.18
CA VAL A 38 -1.58 -8.33 9.95
C VAL A 38 -1.32 -6.96 10.54
N LEU A 39 -1.27 -5.94 9.69
CA LEU A 39 -1.05 -4.54 10.10
C LEU A 39 -2.37 -3.84 10.42
N ILE A 40 -3.34 -3.95 9.51
CA ILE A 40 -4.69 -3.41 9.66
C ILE A 40 -5.67 -4.54 9.36
N GLU A 41 -6.67 -4.73 10.21
CA GLU A 41 -7.75 -5.69 10.03
C GLU A 41 -9.09 -4.98 10.11
N ASN A 42 -9.84 -5.02 9.03
CA ASN A 42 -11.15 -4.36 8.94
C ASN A 42 -11.12 -2.90 9.43
N GLY A 43 -10.08 -2.16 9.00
CA GLY A 43 -9.86 -0.77 9.35
C GLY A 43 -9.21 -0.51 10.71
N ILE A 44 -8.99 -1.54 11.53
CA ILE A 44 -8.39 -1.42 12.87
C ILE A 44 -6.90 -1.74 12.82
N LEU A 45 -6.07 -0.85 13.36
CA LEU A 45 -4.63 -1.07 13.50
C LEU A 45 -4.35 -2.20 14.50
N LYS A 46 -3.78 -3.29 14.04
CA LYS A 46 -3.48 -4.50 14.82
C LYS A 46 -2.03 -4.59 15.23
N ASN A 47 -1.13 -4.24 14.31
CA ASN A 47 0.30 -4.45 14.54
C ASN A 47 1.15 -3.46 13.74
N PHE A 48 2.45 -3.50 14.02
CA PHE A 48 3.49 -2.85 13.25
C PHE A 48 4.50 -3.89 12.75
N MET A 49 5.23 -3.55 11.70
CA MET A 49 6.45 -4.29 11.34
C MET A 49 7.52 -4.00 12.38
N GLN A 50 8.09 -5.05 12.98
CA GLN A 50 9.01 -4.94 14.10
C GLN A 50 10.35 -5.62 13.79
N ASP A 51 11.45 -4.91 14.06
CA ASP A 51 12.76 -5.49 14.35
C ASP A 51 12.88 -5.82 15.85
N ARG A 52 13.98 -6.37 16.28
CA ARG A 52 14.19 -6.74 17.70
C ARG A 52 14.25 -5.53 18.62
N LEU A 53 14.87 -4.42 18.18
CA LEU A 53 14.98 -3.22 18.98
C LEU A 53 13.62 -2.58 19.23
N ASN A 54 12.85 -2.34 18.15
CA ASN A 54 11.54 -1.70 18.25
C ASN A 54 10.52 -2.62 18.93
N ALA A 55 10.58 -3.93 18.70
CA ALA A 55 9.77 -4.90 19.42
C ALA A 55 9.97 -4.81 20.95
N ARG A 56 11.23 -4.74 21.38
CA ARG A 56 11.55 -4.57 22.81
C ARG A 56 11.02 -3.23 23.36
N LEU A 57 11.21 -2.13 22.64
CA LEU A 57 10.74 -0.81 23.04
C LEU A 57 9.22 -0.73 23.16
N MET A 58 8.50 -1.47 22.32
CA MET A 58 7.06 -1.55 22.30
C MET A 58 6.49 -2.70 23.14
N ASN A 59 7.34 -3.43 23.88
CA ASN A 59 6.97 -4.59 24.68
C ASN A 59 6.18 -5.64 23.86
N THR A 60 6.69 -5.97 22.69
CA THR A 60 6.12 -6.96 21.77
C THR A 60 7.22 -7.86 21.21
N ARG A 61 6.88 -8.75 20.26
CA ARG A 61 7.84 -9.62 19.58
C ARG A 61 8.24 -9.05 18.21
N SER A 62 9.44 -9.38 17.74
CA SER A 62 9.84 -9.13 16.37
C SER A 62 8.96 -9.90 15.40
N THR A 63 8.68 -9.30 14.25
CA THR A 63 7.87 -9.88 13.16
C THR A 63 8.73 -10.40 12.00
N GLY A 64 10.06 -10.48 12.18
CA GLY A 64 10.97 -10.83 11.11
C GLY A 64 11.00 -9.75 10.01
N SER A 65 10.93 -8.49 10.42
CA SER A 65 10.95 -7.32 9.52
C SER A 65 12.21 -6.47 9.69
N GLY A 66 13.19 -6.93 10.47
CA GLY A 66 14.47 -6.25 10.64
C GLY A 66 15.33 -6.44 9.39
N ARG A 67 15.48 -5.39 8.57
CA ARG A 67 16.17 -5.46 7.28
C ARG A 67 17.14 -4.32 7.09
N ARG A 68 18.20 -4.56 6.32
CA ARG A 68 19.20 -3.57 5.88
C ARG A 68 19.63 -3.84 4.43
N GLU A 69 20.15 -2.82 3.77
CA GLU A 69 20.66 -2.95 2.40
C GLU A 69 21.93 -3.82 2.34
N SER A 70 22.83 -3.63 3.29
CA SER A 70 24.09 -4.37 3.38
C SER A 70 24.65 -4.36 4.81
N TYR A 71 25.74 -5.08 5.03
CA TYR A 71 26.44 -5.11 6.33
C TYR A 71 26.88 -3.73 6.85
N LYS A 72 26.99 -2.73 5.98
CA LYS A 72 27.37 -1.36 6.33
C LYS A 72 26.25 -0.53 6.95
N HIS A 73 25.02 -1.02 6.88
CA HIS A 73 23.83 -0.30 7.31
C HIS A 73 23.25 -0.88 8.59
N ILE A 74 22.64 -0.02 9.39
CA ILE A 74 21.88 -0.46 10.57
C ILE A 74 20.62 -1.20 10.15
N VAL A 75 20.22 -2.20 10.92
CA VAL A 75 18.94 -2.87 10.75
C VAL A 75 17.81 -1.94 11.18
N LEU A 76 16.73 -1.92 10.41
CA LEU A 76 15.52 -1.14 10.66
C LEU A 76 14.28 -1.98 10.34
N PRO A 77 13.12 -1.67 10.95
CA PRO A 77 11.86 -2.26 10.51
C PRO A 77 11.56 -1.83 9.06
N ARG A 78 11.42 -2.80 8.16
CA ARG A 78 11.21 -2.59 6.73
C ARG A 78 10.11 -3.51 6.22
N MET A 79 9.33 -3.02 5.24
CA MET A 79 8.33 -3.84 4.55
C MET A 79 8.98 -4.99 3.77
N ARG A 80 8.19 -6.03 3.50
CA ARG A 80 8.53 -7.21 2.69
C ARG A 80 7.61 -7.26 1.48
N ASN A 81 6.46 -7.92 1.56
CA ASN A 81 5.39 -7.81 0.58
C ASN A 81 4.16 -7.27 1.30
N THR A 82 3.94 -5.96 1.16
CA THR A 82 2.80 -5.29 1.79
C THR A 82 1.61 -5.31 0.86
N MET A 83 0.48 -5.81 1.34
CA MET A 83 -0.69 -6.08 0.50
C MET A 83 -1.98 -5.64 1.17
N MET A 84 -2.86 -5.00 0.41
CA MET A 84 -4.27 -4.91 0.76
C MET A 84 -4.97 -6.18 0.26
N LEU A 85 -5.71 -6.85 1.13
CA LEU A 85 -6.42 -8.07 0.79
C LEU A 85 -7.71 -7.78 0.02
N ASN A 86 -8.23 -8.80 -0.67
CA ASN A 86 -9.49 -8.71 -1.39
C ASN A 86 -10.66 -8.29 -0.49
N GLY A 87 -11.47 -7.40 -1.02
CA GLY A 87 -12.80 -7.10 -0.52
C GLY A 87 -13.89 -7.92 -1.25
N LYS A 88 -15.08 -7.36 -1.34
CA LYS A 88 -16.26 -8.07 -1.83
C LYS A 88 -16.69 -7.69 -3.25
N TYR A 89 -16.32 -6.51 -3.72
CA TYR A 89 -16.88 -5.90 -4.92
C TYR A 89 -16.07 -6.25 -6.16
N SER A 90 -16.74 -6.43 -7.28
CA SER A 90 -16.05 -6.44 -8.57
C SER A 90 -15.69 -5.01 -8.99
N GLN A 91 -14.64 -4.87 -9.78
CA GLN A 91 -14.25 -3.56 -10.32
C GLN A 91 -15.39 -2.93 -11.14
N GLU A 92 -16.16 -3.75 -11.85
CA GLU A 92 -17.28 -3.28 -12.65
C GLU A 92 -18.42 -2.71 -11.78
N GLU A 93 -18.75 -3.36 -10.66
CA GLU A 93 -19.74 -2.84 -9.70
C GLU A 93 -19.28 -1.50 -9.12
N MET A 94 -17.98 -1.39 -8.79
CA MET A 94 -17.39 -0.16 -8.26
C MET A 94 -17.48 0.99 -9.27
N ILE A 95 -17.14 0.75 -10.55
CA ILE A 95 -17.23 1.75 -11.62
C ILE A 95 -18.71 2.19 -11.79
N LYS A 96 -19.65 1.25 -11.80
CA LYS A 96 -21.08 1.54 -11.94
C LYS A 96 -21.65 2.40 -10.81
N SER A 97 -21.03 2.39 -9.63
CA SER A 97 -21.48 3.18 -8.48
C SER A 97 -21.01 4.64 -8.50
N VAL A 98 -20.15 5.03 -9.45
CA VAL A 98 -19.56 6.38 -9.53
C VAL A 98 -20.31 7.23 -10.55
N ASP A 99 -20.95 8.31 -10.12
CA ASP A 99 -21.60 9.26 -11.02
C ASP A 99 -20.57 10.09 -11.80
N LYS A 100 -19.55 10.62 -11.11
CA LYS A 100 -18.46 11.38 -11.70
C LYS A 100 -17.17 11.14 -10.94
N GLY A 101 -16.13 10.69 -11.65
CA GLY A 101 -14.85 10.36 -11.02
C GLY A 101 -13.76 10.10 -12.04
N ILE A 102 -12.67 9.51 -11.55
CA ILE A 102 -11.51 9.13 -12.36
C ILE A 102 -11.17 7.68 -12.09
N PHE A 103 -10.99 6.91 -13.15
CA PHE A 103 -10.45 5.57 -13.11
C PHE A 103 -8.95 5.65 -13.40
N ALA A 104 -8.12 5.57 -12.36
CA ALA A 104 -6.66 5.52 -12.47
C ALA A 104 -6.22 4.05 -12.65
N VAL A 105 -5.64 3.74 -13.80
CA VAL A 105 -5.27 2.37 -14.18
C VAL A 105 -3.82 2.08 -13.85
N SER A 106 -2.91 3.00 -14.17
CA SER A 106 -1.47 2.80 -13.95
C SER A 106 -0.75 4.10 -13.59
N PHE A 107 0.41 3.94 -12.94
CA PHE A 107 1.20 5.04 -12.41
C PHE A 107 2.64 4.95 -12.92
N GLY A 108 3.20 6.08 -13.35
CA GLY A 108 4.55 6.17 -13.91
C GLY A 108 5.62 6.58 -12.90
N GLY A 109 5.24 6.92 -11.72
CA GLY A 109 6.15 7.34 -10.67
C GLY A 109 5.45 8.17 -9.61
N GLY A 110 6.10 8.34 -8.47
CA GLY A 110 5.60 9.13 -7.37
C GLY A 110 6.58 9.17 -6.22
N GLN A 111 6.24 9.96 -5.23
CA GLN A 111 7.01 10.13 -4.00
C GLN A 111 6.09 9.99 -2.80
N VAL A 112 6.62 9.38 -1.75
CA VAL A 112 5.97 9.29 -0.45
C VAL A 112 6.93 9.83 0.60
N ASP A 113 6.50 10.81 1.38
CA ASP A 113 7.17 11.19 2.62
C ASP A 113 6.82 10.14 3.69
N ILE A 114 7.78 9.31 4.06
CA ILE A 114 7.57 8.21 5.00
C ILE A 114 7.27 8.66 6.43
N THR A 115 7.48 9.94 6.75
CA THR A 115 7.21 10.51 8.08
C THR A 115 5.79 11.02 8.20
N SER A 116 5.33 11.80 7.22
CA SER A 116 3.98 12.38 7.19
C SER A 116 2.96 11.51 6.47
N GLY A 117 3.40 10.55 5.66
CA GLY A 117 2.55 9.76 4.79
C GLY A 117 2.03 10.50 3.56
N LYS A 118 2.46 11.75 3.33
CA LYS A 118 2.07 12.53 2.15
C LYS A 118 2.63 11.91 0.89
N PHE A 119 1.82 11.87 -0.16
CA PHE A 119 2.22 11.30 -1.44
C PHE A 119 1.75 12.14 -2.63
N VAL A 120 2.47 11.98 -3.72
CA VAL A 120 2.12 12.48 -5.06
C VAL A 120 2.44 11.37 -6.07
N PHE A 121 1.44 10.92 -6.84
CA PHE A 121 1.60 9.90 -7.88
C PHE A 121 1.05 10.40 -9.21
N ASN A 122 1.84 10.28 -10.28
CA ASN A 122 1.42 10.60 -11.63
C ASN A 122 0.80 9.38 -12.30
N CYS A 123 -0.43 9.52 -12.80
CA CYS A 123 -1.06 8.48 -13.60
C CYS A 123 -0.44 8.49 -15.02
N THR A 124 -0.05 7.33 -15.49
CA THR A 124 0.32 7.09 -16.90
C THR A 124 -0.89 6.73 -17.73
N GLU A 125 -1.91 6.16 -17.08
CA GLU A 125 -3.17 5.80 -17.70
C GLU A 125 -4.31 6.10 -16.74
N ALA A 126 -5.25 6.95 -17.18
CA ALA A 126 -6.45 7.31 -16.43
C ALA A 126 -7.59 7.66 -17.38
N TYR A 127 -8.82 7.44 -16.94
CA TYR A 127 -10.06 7.70 -17.68
C TYR A 127 -11.06 8.44 -16.81
N GLU A 128 -11.92 9.22 -17.44
CA GLU A 128 -13.11 9.75 -16.76
C GLU A 128 -14.10 8.62 -16.45
N ILE A 129 -14.81 8.76 -15.35
CA ILE A 129 -16.04 8.00 -15.09
C ILE A 129 -17.20 9.00 -15.09
N ILE A 130 -18.21 8.74 -15.93
CA ILE A 130 -19.43 9.54 -16.02
C ILE A 130 -20.64 8.59 -16.01
N ASN A 131 -21.54 8.77 -15.05
CA ASN A 131 -22.75 7.96 -14.88
C ASN A 131 -22.45 6.44 -14.91
N GLY A 132 -21.44 6.01 -14.14
CA GLY A 132 -21.07 4.60 -14.03
C GLY A 132 -20.40 4.00 -15.26
N LYS A 133 -19.89 4.81 -16.18
CA LYS A 133 -19.22 4.36 -17.42
C LYS A 133 -17.85 4.99 -17.57
N ILE A 134 -16.90 4.20 -18.06
CA ILE A 134 -15.58 4.69 -18.44
C ILE A 134 -15.73 5.54 -19.70
N GLY A 135 -15.25 6.78 -19.64
CA GLY A 135 -15.32 7.78 -20.68
C GLY A 135 -13.95 8.04 -21.35
N ALA A 136 -13.67 9.32 -21.63
CA ALA A 136 -12.45 9.74 -22.32
C ALA A 136 -11.18 9.53 -21.47
N PRO A 137 -10.03 9.26 -22.11
CA PRO A 137 -8.75 9.23 -21.40
C PRO A 137 -8.37 10.62 -20.87
N ILE A 138 -7.75 10.64 -19.69
CA ILE A 138 -7.28 11.87 -19.03
C ILE A 138 -5.75 11.92 -19.12
N LYS A 139 -5.22 13.04 -19.62
CA LYS A 139 -3.78 13.28 -19.66
C LYS A 139 -3.31 14.01 -18.42
N GLY A 140 -2.21 13.54 -17.82
CA GLY A 140 -1.51 14.25 -16.74
C GLY A 140 -2.24 14.24 -15.41
N ALA A 141 -3.12 13.28 -15.15
CA ALA A 141 -3.75 13.13 -13.84
C ALA A 141 -2.69 12.81 -12.77
N THR A 142 -2.75 13.55 -11.67
CA THR A 142 -1.82 13.39 -10.54
C THR A 142 -2.64 13.22 -9.26
N LEU A 143 -2.44 12.12 -8.56
CA LEU A 143 -3.09 11.85 -7.27
C LEU A 143 -2.26 12.42 -6.13
N ILE A 144 -2.88 13.22 -5.27
CA ILE A 144 -2.24 13.91 -4.15
C ILE A 144 -3.02 13.62 -2.88
N GLY A 145 -2.32 13.19 -1.83
CA GLY A 145 -2.97 12.90 -0.56
C GLY A 145 -1.98 12.56 0.54
N ASP A 146 -2.50 12.04 1.62
CA ASP A 146 -1.74 11.40 2.69
C ASP A 146 -2.38 10.06 3.06
N GLY A 147 -1.56 9.07 3.37
CA GLY A 147 -2.00 7.70 3.63
C GLY A 147 -3.07 7.60 4.73
N PRO A 148 -2.87 8.23 5.90
CA PRO A 148 -3.85 8.19 7.00
C PRO A 148 -5.22 8.73 6.65
N SER A 149 -5.30 9.81 5.86
CA SER A 149 -6.58 10.39 5.42
C SER A 149 -7.23 9.54 4.34
N ILE A 150 -6.47 9.15 3.31
CA ILE A 150 -6.99 8.39 2.17
C ILE A 150 -7.50 7.01 2.58
N LEU A 151 -6.85 6.32 3.50
CA LEU A 151 -7.32 5.02 4.00
C LEU A 151 -8.71 5.09 4.67
N LYS A 152 -9.11 6.26 5.17
CA LYS A 152 -10.44 6.51 5.75
C LYS A 152 -11.51 6.86 4.70
N GLU A 153 -11.09 7.28 3.51
CA GLU A 153 -11.96 7.60 2.38
C GLU A 153 -12.19 6.39 1.45
N VAL A 154 -11.61 5.22 1.74
CA VAL A 154 -11.85 3.99 0.98
C VAL A 154 -13.25 3.49 1.29
N SER A 155 -14.18 3.62 0.36
CA SER A 155 -15.58 3.16 0.53
C SER A 155 -15.81 1.74 0.05
N LEU A 156 -15.13 1.31 -1.01
CA LEU A 156 -15.25 -0.05 -1.56
C LEU A 156 -13.87 -0.65 -1.81
N VAL A 157 -13.75 -1.97 -1.55
CA VAL A 157 -12.54 -2.75 -1.82
C VAL A 157 -12.91 -3.88 -2.78
N GLY A 158 -12.17 -3.98 -3.86
CA GLY A 158 -12.37 -4.95 -4.93
C GLY A 158 -11.94 -6.37 -4.57
N ASN A 159 -12.32 -7.33 -5.40
CA ASN A 159 -11.99 -8.76 -5.25
C ASN A 159 -10.90 -9.23 -6.24
N ASN A 160 -10.23 -8.29 -6.89
CA ASN A 160 -9.29 -8.52 -7.98
C ASN A 160 -7.83 -8.19 -7.58
N MET A 161 -7.43 -8.52 -6.34
CA MET A 161 -6.07 -8.28 -5.88
C MET A 161 -5.04 -8.93 -6.82
N MET A 162 -4.07 -8.14 -7.22
CA MET A 162 -2.90 -8.60 -7.99
C MET A 162 -1.60 -8.17 -7.30
N LEU A 163 -0.63 -9.07 -7.35
CA LEU A 163 0.75 -8.74 -6.99
C LEU A 163 1.39 -7.96 -8.13
N ASP A 164 1.96 -6.80 -7.82
CA ASP A 164 2.68 -5.99 -8.79
C ASP A 164 3.88 -6.79 -9.33
N PRO A 165 3.99 -6.95 -10.65
CA PRO A 165 5.15 -7.62 -11.29
C PRO A 165 6.40 -6.74 -11.31
N GLY A 166 6.28 -5.47 -10.96
CA GLY A 166 7.36 -4.49 -11.00
C GLY A 166 8.46 -4.72 -9.95
N ILE A 167 9.51 -3.91 -10.04
CA ILE A 167 10.68 -3.96 -9.18
C ILE A 167 10.52 -2.92 -8.07
N GLY A 168 9.91 -3.32 -6.95
CA GLY A 168 9.75 -2.46 -5.78
C GLY A 168 11.03 -2.33 -4.95
N THR A 169 11.35 -1.12 -4.51
CA THR A 169 12.44 -0.84 -3.57
C THR A 169 11.93 0.10 -2.47
N CYS A 170 12.05 -0.33 -1.22
CA CYS A 170 11.75 0.50 -0.07
C CYS A 170 12.99 1.30 0.32
N GLY A 171 12.94 2.64 0.19
CA GLY A 171 13.98 3.56 0.66
C GLY A 171 13.70 4.06 2.07
N LYS A 172 14.66 3.94 3.00
CA LYS A 172 14.57 4.49 4.36
C LYS A 172 15.98 4.70 4.91
N ALA A 173 16.22 5.86 5.50
CA ALA A 173 17.51 6.21 6.11
C ALA A 173 18.71 5.98 5.16
N GLY A 174 18.59 6.39 3.90
CA GLY A 174 19.63 6.29 2.88
C GLY A 174 19.96 4.87 2.41
N GLN A 175 19.10 3.88 2.71
CA GLN A 175 19.30 2.50 2.32
C GLN A 175 18.07 1.92 1.64
N GLY A 176 18.26 1.08 0.60
CA GLY A 176 17.22 0.43 -0.18
C GLY A 176 17.11 -1.07 0.08
N VAL A 177 15.90 -1.61 0.21
CA VAL A 177 15.67 -3.06 0.27
C VAL A 177 14.62 -3.50 -0.74
N PRO A 178 14.77 -4.71 -1.34
CA PRO A 178 13.79 -5.24 -2.27
C PRO A 178 12.46 -5.51 -1.57
N VAL A 179 11.35 -5.13 -2.21
CA VAL A 179 9.99 -5.32 -1.67
C VAL A 179 9.01 -5.72 -2.77
N GLY A 180 7.85 -6.20 -2.36
CA GLY A 180 6.69 -6.42 -3.20
C GLY A 180 5.49 -5.66 -2.66
N VAL A 181 4.53 -5.40 -3.54
CA VAL A 181 3.23 -4.82 -3.18
C VAL A 181 2.11 -5.55 -3.91
N ALA A 182 0.93 -5.52 -3.32
CA ALA A 182 -0.30 -5.97 -3.99
C ALA A 182 -1.48 -5.18 -3.48
N GLN A 183 -2.45 -4.96 -4.34
CA GLN A 183 -3.75 -4.42 -3.94
C GLN A 183 -4.83 -4.79 -4.95
N PRO A 184 -6.09 -4.85 -4.53
CA PRO A 184 -7.23 -4.86 -5.43
C PRO A 184 -7.54 -3.45 -5.92
N SER A 185 -8.50 -3.31 -6.83
CA SER A 185 -9.13 -2.03 -7.09
C SER A 185 -9.76 -1.48 -5.82
N ILE A 186 -9.65 -0.17 -5.60
CA ILE A 186 -10.27 0.52 -4.47
C ILE A 186 -11.06 1.73 -4.97
N LEU A 187 -12.20 1.99 -4.36
CA LEU A 187 -12.94 3.25 -4.54
C LEU A 187 -12.62 4.18 -3.38
N ILE A 188 -12.17 5.36 -3.71
CA ILE A 188 -11.84 6.42 -2.77
C ILE A 188 -12.82 7.56 -3.02
N ASP A 189 -13.62 7.93 -2.02
CA ASP A 189 -14.70 8.91 -2.17
C ASP A 189 -14.17 10.32 -2.43
N LYS A 190 -13.05 10.67 -1.79
CA LYS A 190 -12.45 11.99 -1.92
C LYS A 190 -10.94 11.91 -1.98
N MET A 191 -10.38 12.51 -3.02
CA MET A 191 -8.93 12.67 -3.18
C MET A 191 -8.65 13.91 -4.02
N THR A 192 -7.54 14.59 -3.73
CA THR A 192 -7.08 15.69 -4.58
C THR A 192 -6.48 15.12 -5.86
N VAL A 193 -7.00 15.57 -6.99
CA VAL A 193 -6.47 15.23 -8.31
C VAL A 193 -5.96 16.50 -8.95
N GLY A 194 -4.66 16.56 -9.20
CA GLY A 194 -4.03 17.59 -10.04
C GLY A 194 -4.06 17.18 -11.50
N GLY A 195 -3.93 18.15 -12.38
CA GLY A 195 -3.87 17.91 -13.82
C GLY A 195 -4.31 19.16 -14.60
N THR A 196 -3.99 19.18 -15.89
CA THR A 196 -4.46 20.23 -16.80
C THR A 196 -5.81 19.82 -17.38
N LYS A 197 -6.80 20.69 -17.23
CA LYS A 197 -8.05 20.58 -18.01
C LYS A 197 -7.65 20.75 -19.48
N LEU A 198 -7.92 19.77 -20.33
CA LEU A 198 -7.89 19.94 -21.78
C LEU A 198 -9.09 20.77 -22.23
#